data_60d79eec13f470809761857028da5cb7
#
_entry.id   60d79eec13f470809761857028da5cb7
#
_cell.length_a   1.000
_cell.length_b   1.000
_cell.length_c   1.000
_cell.angle_alpha   90.00
_cell.angle_beta   90.00
_cell.angle_gamma   90.00
#
_symmetry.space_group_name_H-M   'P 1'
#
loop_
_entity.id
_entity.type
_entity.pdbx_description
1 polymer ?
#
loop_
_entity_poly.entity_id
_entity_poly.type
_entity_poly.pdbx_seq_one_letter_code
_entity_poly.pdbx_strand_id
1 'polypeptide(L)'
;MYAIATLNQYKETDKGTELYITIPEKKIGEILVDKHIKKAEMRFDDGRSISSDQRKMAYATIRDIADYTGYLPEEQKEWLKYLYIAKTGGNYLSLSDCTMDEAREFINVILEYAIENGVKLTEQAIKRTDDIGRYLYYCI
;
A
#
# COMPACT_ATOMS: atom_id res chain seq x y z
N MET A 1 14.04 -2.74 4.97
CA MET A 1 14.26 -2.29 3.58
C MET A 1 13.19 -2.94 2.69
N TYR A 2 12.59 -2.17 1.84
CA TYR A 2 11.51 -2.61 0.95
C TYR A 2 11.83 -2.16 -0.47
N ALA A 3 11.63 -3.05 -1.44
CA ALA A 3 11.85 -2.73 -2.84
C ALA A 3 10.83 -3.45 -3.72
N ILE A 4 10.50 -2.85 -4.85
CA ILE A 4 9.66 -3.44 -5.88
C ILE A 4 10.59 -4.01 -6.95
N ALA A 5 10.36 -5.25 -7.35
CA ALA A 5 11.19 -5.95 -8.31
C ALA A 5 10.35 -6.45 -9.49
N THR A 6 11.00 -6.56 -10.64
CA THR A 6 10.41 -7.20 -11.81
C THR A 6 10.99 -8.60 -11.95
N LEU A 7 10.11 -9.60 -12.14
CA LEU A 7 10.54 -10.97 -12.42
C LEU A 7 10.91 -11.08 -13.90
N ASN A 8 12.18 -11.41 -14.18
CA ASN A 8 12.67 -11.53 -15.54
C ASN A 8 12.57 -12.97 -16.07
N GLN A 9 12.96 -13.94 -15.25
CA GLN A 9 12.90 -15.35 -15.61
C GLN A 9 13.01 -16.23 -14.36
N TYR A 10 12.74 -17.50 -14.51
CA TYR A 10 12.88 -18.49 -13.45
C TYR A 10 13.53 -19.76 -13.98
N LYS A 11 14.04 -20.55 -13.06
CA LYS A 11 14.63 -21.86 -13.36
C LYS A 11 14.29 -22.85 -12.25
N GLU A 12 13.74 -23.99 -12.63
CA GLU A 12 13.51 -25.09 -11.68
C GLU A 12 14.81 -25.87 -11.49
N THR A 13 15.17 -26.14 -10.24
CA THR A 13 16.34 -26.92 -9.86
C THR A 13 15.98 -27.97 -8.83
N ASP A 14 16.85 -28.93 -8.58
CA ASP A 14 16.66 -29.97 -7.54
C ASP A 14 16.53 -29.35 -6.14
N LYS A 15 17.03 -28.13 -5.94
CA LYS A 15 16.99 -27.42 -4.67
C LYS A 15 15.79 -26.48 -4.52
N GLY A 16 15.00 -26.32 -5.58
CA GLY A 16 13.85 -25.44 -5.62
C GLY A 16 13.85 -24.53 -6.85
N THR A 17 13.03 -23.49 -6.80
CA THR A 17 12.89 -22.53 -7.90
C THR A 17 13.85 -21.36 -7.70
N GLU A 18 14.67 -21.09 -8.69
CA GLU A 18 15.51 -19.88 -8.73
C GLU A 18 14.79 -18.79 -9.52
N LEU A 19 14.73 -17.59 -8.96
CA LEU A 19 14.09 -16.42 -9.58
C LEU A 19 15.15 -15.38 -9.92
N TYR A 20 15.08 -14.84 -11.12
CA TYR A 20 15.92 -13.72 -11.57
C TYR A 20 15.07 -12.47 -11.62
N ILE A 21 15.37 -11.54 -10.72
CA ILE A 21 14.60 -10.31 -10.54
C ILE A 21 15.49 -9.08 -10.75
N THR A 22 14.86 -7.99 -11.16
CA THR A 22 15.53 -6.69 -11.26
C THR A 22 14.87 -5.72 -10.29
N ILE A 23 15.68 -5.13 -9.43
CA ILE A 23 15.29 -4.05 -8.53
C ILE A 23 15.80 -2.75 -9.16
N PRO A 24 14.93 -1.77 -9.48
CA PRO A 24 15.35 -0.59 -10.22
C PRO A 24 16.27 0.36 -9.47
N GLU A 25 16.33 0.27 -8.13
CA GLU A 25 17.25 1.05 -7.33
C GLU A 25 18.69 0.57 -7.55
N LYS A 26 19.59 1.50 -7.87
CA LYS A 26 21.00 1.20 -8.03
C LYS A 26 21.65 0.94 -6.68
N LYS A 27 22.70 0.11 -6.67
CA LYS A 27 23.54 -0.21 -5.50
C LYS A 27 22.86 -1.04 -4.40
N ILE A 28 21.66 -1.58 -4.64
CA ILE A 28 21.01 -2.49 -3.69
C ILE A 28 21.89 -3.69 -3.38
N GLY A 29 22.56 -4.27 -4.40
CA GLY A 29 23.46 -5.41 -4.22
C GLY A 29 24.61 -5.11 -3.25
N GLU A 30 25.21 -3.93 -3.36
CA GLU A 30 26.25 -3.50 -2.43
C GLU A 30 25.75 -3.42 -0.99
N ILE A 31 24.56 -2.86 -0.81
CA ILE A 31 23.94 -2.75 0.52
C ILE A 31 23.68 -4.13 1.11
N LEU A 32 23.16 -5.07 0.32
CA LEU A 32 22.88 -6.43 0.78
C LEU A 32 24.17 -7.15 1.21
N VAL A 33 25.23 -6.99 0.45
CA VAL A 33 26.55 -7.58 0.77
C VAL A 33 27.15 -6.94 2.02
N ASP A 34 27.15 -5.63 2.10
CA ASP A 34 27.74 -4.89 3.23
C ASP A 34 27.02 -5.21 4.55
N LYS A 35 25.71 -5.41 4.50
CA LYS A 35 24.89 -5.75 5.68
C LYS A 35 24.79 -7.26 5.92
N HIS A 36 25.47 -8.08 5.15
CA HIS A 36 25.43 -9.54 5.23
C HIS A 36 24.01 -10.13 5.17
N ILE A 37 23.14 -9.53 4.36
CA ILE A 37 21.76 -9.99 4.20
C ILE A 37 21.74 -11.17 3.25
N LYS A 38 21.27 -12.33 3.74
CA LYS A 38 21.24 -13.59 2.98
C LYS A 38 19.83 -14.12 2.75
N LYS A 39 18.83 -13.51 3.38
CA LYS A 39 17.44 -13.95 3.28
C LYS A 39 16.54 -12.75 3.04
N ALA A 40 15.48 -12.99 2.29
CA ALA A 40 14.44 -12.01 2.04
C ALA A 40 13.09 -12.69 2.11
N GLU A 41 12.10 -11.98 2.59
CA GLU A 41 10.72 -12.36 2.44
C GLU A 41 10.20 -11.77 1.15
N MET A 42 9.52 -12.58 0.36
CA MET A 42 8.97 -12.15 -0.91
C MET A 42 7.46 -12.21 -0.89
N ARG A 43 6.85 -11.20 -1.50
CA ARG A 43 5.42 -11.16 -1.72
C ARG A 43 5.18 -10.98 -3.22
N PHE A 44 4.35 -11.86 -3.78
CA PHE A 44 4.01 -11.79 -5.19
C PHE A 44 2.69 -11.04 -5.37
N ASP A 45 2.68 -10.13 -6.33
CA ASP A 45 1.46 -9.46 -6.75
C ASP A 45 0.72 -10.41 -7.72
N ASP A 46 -0.23 -11.16 -7.19
CA ASP A 46 -1.05 -12.09 -7.96
C ASP A 46 -2.36 -11.45 -8.43
N GLY A 47 -2.48 -10.14 -8.30
CA GLY A 47 -3.69 -9.39 -8.64
C GLY A 47 -4.82 -9.50 -7.63
N ARG A 48 -4.66 -10.29 -6.56
CA ARG A 48 -5.67 -10.47 -5.51
C ARG A 48 -5.33 -9.74 -4.22
N SER A 49 -4.03 -9.60 -3.93
CA SER A 49 -3.55 -8.88 -2.75
C SER A 49 -3.47 -7.38 -3.02
N ILE A 50 -3.50 -6.59 -1.96
CA ILE A 50 -3.34 -5.13 -2.06
C ILE A 50 -2.13 -4.77 -2.93
N SER A 51 -2.33 -3.86 -3.88
CA SER A 51 -1.25 -3.40 -4.74
C SER A 51 -0.34 -2.42 -4.02
N SER A 52 0.87 -2.26 -4.53
CA SER A 52 1.82 -1.26 -4.05
C SER A 52 1.24 0.16 -4.16
N ASP A 53 0.55 0.46 -5.25
CA ASP A 53 -0.08 1.77 -5.48
C ASP A 53 -1.22 2.02 -4.49
N GLN A 54 -2.07 1.04 -4.25
CA GLN A 54 -3.13 1.15 -3.25
C GLN A 54 -2.55 1.42 -1.86
N ARG A 55 -1.49 0.71 -1.49
CA ARG A 55 -0.84 0.90 -0.19
C ARG A 55 -0.27 2.31 -0.05
N LYS A 56 0.45 2.78 -1.07
CA LYS A 56 1.01 4.14 -1.07
C LYS A 56 -0.08 5.19 -0.95
N MET A 57 -1.17 5.02 -1.66
CA MET A 57 -2.31 5.93 -1.59
C MET A 57 -2.98 5.92 -0.23
N ALA A 58 -3.21 4.74 0.34
CA ALA A 58 -3.78 4.62 1.67
C ALA A 58 -2.93 5.36 2.70
N TYR A 59 -1.62 5.14 2.71
CA TYR A 59 -0.73 5.81 3.65
C TYR A 59 -0.64 7.31 3.41
N ALA A 60 -0.65 7.77 2.16
CA ALA A 60 -0.65 9.20 1.85
C ALA A 60 -1.93 9.86 2.36
N THR A 61 -3.08 9.24 2.16
CA THR A 61 -4.38 9.74 2.64
C THR A 61 -4.43 9.76 4.17
N ILE A 62 -3.96 8.70 4.83
CA ILE A 62 -3.89 8.64 6.29
C ILE A 62 -3.02 9.78 6.83
N ARG A 63 -1.89 10.04 6.19
CA ARG A 63 -0.99 11.13 6.59
C ARG A 63 -1.64 12.49 6.45
N ASP A 64 -2.34 12.72 5.35
CA ASP A 64 -3.04 13.99 5.13
C ASP A 64 -4.15 14.21 6.17
N ILE A 65 -4.88 13.16 6.52
CA ILE A 65 -5.89 13.21 7.57
C ILE A 65 -5.23 13.47 8.92
N ALA A 66 -4.13 12.81 9.22
CA ALA A 66 -3.40 12.99 10.47
C ALA A 66 -2.88 14.42 10.63
N ASP A 67 -2.36 15.02 9.56
CA ASP A 67 -1.92 16.41 9.55
C ASP A 67 -3.09 17.37 9.86
N TYR A 68 -4.26 17.06 9.37
CA TYR A 68 -5.46 17.86 9.64
C TYR A 68 -5.97 17.70 11.07
N THR A 69 -6.04 16.47 11.58
CA THR A 69 -6.57 16.18 12.91
C THR A 69 -5.58 16.46 14.04
N GLY A 70 -4.29 16.45 13.75
CA GLY A 70 -3.23 16.58 14.75
C GLY A 70 -2.83 15.27 15.42
N TYR A 71 -3.41 14.14 15.03
CA TYR A 71 -3.01 12.83 15.54
C TYR A 71 -1.71 12.38 14.89
N LEU A 72 -1.00 11.44 15.55
CA LEU A 72 0.11 10.75 14.91
C LEU A 72 -0.42 9.84 13.79
N PRO A 73 0.33 9.65 12.69
CA PRO A 73 -0.14 8.81 11.59
C PRO A 73 -0.54 7.39 12.00
N GLU A 74 0.17 6.78 12.93
CA GLU A 74 -0.17 5.43 13.42
C GLU A 74 -1.49 5.41 14.20
N GLU A 75 -1.74 6.41 15.02
CA GLU A 75 -3.02 6.55 15.74
C GLU A 75 -4.16 6.80 14.77
N GLN A 76 -3.94 7.67 13.79
CA GLN A 76 -4.93 7.98 12.78
C GLN A 76 -5.26 6.75 11.93
N LYS A 77 -4.25 5.96 11.57
CA LYS A 77 -4.44 4.71 10.84
C LYS A 77 -5.36 3.75 11.59
N GLU A 78 -5.10 3.54 12.87
CA GLU A 78 -5.93 2.65 13.69
C GLU A 78 -7.36 3.16 13.80
N TRP A 79 -7.54 4.45 14.04
CA TRP A 79 -8.87 5.05 14.11
C TRP A 79 -9.65 4.86 12.80
N LEU A 80 -9.00 5.06 11.66
CA LEU A 80 -9.62 4.90 10.34
C LEU A 80 -9.96 3.44 10.04
N LYS A 81 -9.15 2.49 10.52
CA LYS A 81 -9.49 1.06 10.40
C LYS A 81 -10.75 0.71 11.19
N TYR A 82 -10.94 1.27 12.37
CA TYR A 82 -12.19 1.08 13.12
C TYR A 82 -13.38 1.75 12.43
N LEU A 83 -13.18 2.92 11.85
CA LEU A 83 -14.21 3.57 11.05
C LEU A 83 -14.62 2.69 9.85
N TYR A 84 -13.66 2.08 9.18
CA TYR A 84 -13.89 1.13 8.10
C TYR A 84 -14.76 -0.04 8.55
N ILE A 85 -14.45 -0.64 9.69
CA ILE A 85 -15.23 -1.74 10.26
C ILE A 85 -16.66 -1.26 10.56
N ALA A 86 -16.81 -0.10 11.17
CA ALA A 86 -18.11 0.45 11.51
C ALA A 86 -18.99 0.72 10.28
N LYS A 87 -18.39 1.20 9.20
CA LYS A 87 -19.12 1.54 7.97
C LYS A 87 -19.42 0.35 7.07
N THR A 88 -18.54 -0.63 7.01
CA THR A 88 -18.66 -1.75 6.07
C THR A 88 -19.11 -3.05 6.73
N GLY A 89 -19.01 -3.16 8.06
CA GLY A 89 -19.25 -4.41 8.78
C GLY A 89 -18.14 -5.44 8.55
N GLY A 90 -17.02 -5.04 7.95
CA GLY A 90 -15.90 -5.90 7.64
C GLY A 90 -15.08 -6.29 8.86
N ASN A 91 -14.05 -7.09 8.63
CA ASN A 91 -13.09 -7.49 9.64
C ASN A 91 -11.97 -6.46 9.76
N TYR A 92 -11.18 -6.59 10.82
CA TYR A 92 -9.98 -5.76 10.97
C TYR A 92 -9.06 -5.93 9.76
N LEU A 93 -8.62 -4.80 9.22
CA LEU A 93 -7.86 -4.76 7.98
C LEU A 93 -6.36 -4.68 8.25
N SER A 94 -5.58 -5.50 7.55
CA SER A 94 -4.12 -5.37 7.50
C SER A 94 -3.71 -4.81 6.15
N LEU A 95 -3.07 -3.65 6.14
CA LEU A 95 -2.59 -3.03 4.89
C LEU A 95 -1.40 -3.76 4.27
N SER A 96 -0.84 -4.76 4.96
CA SER A 96 0.20 -5.61 4.39
C SER A 96 -0.35 -6.84 3.66
N ASP A 97 -1.54 -7.35 4.05
CA ASP A 97 -2.06 -8.62 3.57
C ASP A 97 -3.46 -8.59 2.98
N CYS A 98 -4.19 -7.49 3.10
CA CYS A 98 -5.58 -7.44 2.63
C CYS A 98 -5.68 -7.65 1.12
N THR A 99 -6.87 -7.99 0.65
CA THR A 99 -7.15 -8.12 -0.77
C THR A 99 -7.23 -6.74 -1.44
N MET A 100 -7.14 -6.72 -2.77
CA MET A 100 -7.34 -5.48 -3.54
C MET A 100 -8.73 -4.89 -3.31
N ASP A 101 -9.76 -5.74 -3.19
CA ASP A 101 -11.13 -5.31 -2.94
C ASP A 101 -11.29 -4.68 -1.56
N GLU A 102 -10.73 -5.31 -0.54
CA GLU A 102 -10.71 -4.75 0.82
C GLU A 102 -9.95 -3.43 0.88
N ALA A 103 -8.82 -3.35 0.20
CA ALA A 103 -8.03 -2.12 0.11
C ALA A 103 -8.83 -1.01 -0.57
N ARG A 104 -9.54 -1.33 -1.66
CA ARG A 104 -10.38 -0.37 -2.37
C ARG A 104 -11.49 0.16 -1.49
N GLU A 105 -12.19 -0.72 -0.76
CA GLU A 105 -13.23 -0.31 0.19
C GLU A 105 -12.67 0.57 1.30
N PHE A 106 -11.51 0.21 1.86
CA PHE A 106 -10.85 1.00 2.89
C PHE A 106 -10.48 2.40 2.38
N ILE A 107 -9.86 2.46 1.20
CA ILE A 107 -9.49 3.73 0.58
C ILE A 107 -10.74 4.58 0.32
N ASN A 108 -11.86 3.96 -0.10
CA ASN A 108 -13.14 4.64 -0.25
C ASN A 108 -13.57 5.31 1.05
N VAL A 109 -13.53 4.58 2.13
CA VAL A 109 -13.98 5.07 3.45
C VAL A 109 -13.13 6.24 3.91
N ILE A 110 -11.80 6.12 3.81
CA ILE A 110 -10.92 7.19 4.29
C ILE A 110 -10.96 8.44 3.40
N LEU A 111 -11.15 8.29 2.10
CA LEU A 111 -11.32 9.44 1.21
C LEU A 111 -12.67 10.14 1.44
N GLU A 112 -13.75 9.40 1.62
CA GLU A 112 -15.03 10.00 2.00
C GLU A 112 -14.91 10.79 3.30
N TYR A 113 -14.25 10.21 4.30
CA TYR A 113 -14.00 10.92 5.56
C TYR A 113 -13.23 12.21 5.33
N ALA A 114 -12.18 12.17 4.54
CA ALA A 114 -11.36 13.34 4.24
C ALA A 114 -12.19 14.43 3.55
N ILE A 115 -12.97 14.05 2.55
CA ILE A 115 -13.80 14.99 1.80
C ILE A 115 -14.89 15.61 2.71
N GLU A 116 -15.59 14.80 3.49
CA GLU A 116 -16.64 15.25 4.40
C GLU A 116 -16.13 16.22 5.47
N ASN A 117 -14.87 16.06 5.88
CA ASN A 117 -14.27 16.90 6.91
C ASN A 117 -13.41 18.04 6.34
N GLY A 118 -13.38 18.22 5.03
CA GLY A 118 -12.65 19.30 4.39
C GLY A 118 -11.13 19.15 4.46
N VAL A 119 -10.62 17.94 4.57
CA VAL A 119 -9.20 17.66 4.59
C VAL A 119 -8.61 17.92 3.21
N LYS A 120 -7.52 18.71 3.16
CA LYS A 120 -6.81 18.95 1.91
C LYS A 120 -5.91 17.74 1.58
N LEU A 121 -6.23 17.06 0.49
CA LEU A 121 -5.48 15.90 0.03
C LEU A 121 -4.31 16.32 -0.87
N THR A 122 -3.16 15.67 -0.66
CA THR A 122 -1.98 15.87 -1.51
C THR A 122 -2.15 15.16 -2.85
N GLU A 123 -1.30 15.50 -3.82
CA GLU A 123 -1.30 14.81 -5.11
C GLU A 123 -1.06 13.30 -4.99
N GLN A 124 -0.25 12.88 -4.02
CA GLN A 124 0.02 11.47 -3.80
C GLN A 124 -1.22 10.69 -3.38
N ALA A 125 -2.12 11.33 -2.65
CA ALA A 125 -3.38 10.73 -2.24
C ALA A 125 -4.40 10.63 -3.38
N ILE A 126 -4.36 11.53 -4.36
CA ILE A 126 -5.39 11.62 -5.41
C ILE A 126 -4.92 11.20 -6.81
N LYS A 127 -3.62 11.05 -7.04
CA LYS A 127 -3.05 10.79 -8.38
C LYS A 127 -3.17 9.35 -8.88
N ARG A 128 -3.46 8.40 -8.04
CA ARG A 128 -3.47 6.97 -8.38
C ARG A 128 -4.89 6.53 -8.68
N THR A 129 -5.26 6.61 -9.96
CA THR A 129 -6.66 6.55 -10.35
C THR A 129 -7.13 5.25 -10.98
N ASP A 130 -6.23 4.37 -11.40
CA ASP A 130 -6.60 3.17 -12.14
C ASP A 130 -7.45 2.21 -11.31
N ASP A 131 -7.11 2.05 -10.02
CA ASP A 131 -7.88 1.22 -9.08
C ASP A 131 -8.98 2.00 -8.36
N ILE A 132 -9.00 3.32 -8.51
CA ILE A 132 -9.81 4.21 -7.69
C ILE A 132 -10.35 5.41 -8.49
N GLY A 133 -10.51 5.25 -9.81
CA GLY A 133 -10.96 6.30 -10.70
C GLY A 133 -12.22 7.05 -10.23
N ARG A 134 -13.10 6.38 -9.50
CA ARG A 134 -14.30 7.00 -8.94
C ARG A 134 -14.01 8.07 -7.89
N TYR A 135 -12.81 8.10 -7.30
CA TYR A 135 -12.45 9.11 -6.31
C TYR A 135 -12.11 10.45 -6.92
N LEU A 136 -11.64 10.48 -8.14
CA LEU A 136 -11.47 11.73 -8.86
C LEU A 136 -12.80 12.48 -8.95
N TYR A 137 -13.90 11.75 -9.00
CA TYR A 137 -15.23 12.34 -9.01
C TYR A 137 -15.51 13.16 -7.75
N TYR A 138 -15.04 12.68 -6.59
CA TYR A 138 -15.21 13.39 -5.32
C TYR A 138 -14.18 14.49 -5.11
N CYS A 139 -13.04 14.40 -5.76
CA CYS A 139 -11.95 15.37 -5.61
C CYS A 139 -12.06 16.57 -6.56
N ILE A 140 -12.92 16.48 -7.54
CA ILE A 140 -13.24 17.55 -8.47
C ILE A 140 -14.37 18.41 -7.92
#